data_498a599db9b40f9388aa74621a6c53ac
#
_entry.id   498a599db9b40f9388aa74621a6c53ac
#
_cell.length_a   1.000
_cell.length_b   1.000
_cell.length_c   1.000
_cell.angle_alpha   90.00
_cell.angle_beta   90.00
_cell.angle_gamma   90.00
#
_symmetry.space_group_name_H-M   'P 1'
#
loop_
_entity.id
_entity.type
_entity.pdbx_description
1 polymer ?
#
loop_
_entity_poly.entity_id
_entity_poly.type
_entity_poly.pdbx_seq_one_letter_code
_entity_poly.pdbx_strand_id
1 'polypeptide(L)'
;TGIRPQGKEIVRTWLYYTLLKSTLLMDKPGFQNVWIDGLGMDPWGRKMSKSLGNGIDADSVLECGAGGRTGAWRVKGPDKSVQLKANKIGSECFRLWKACDAQVGDDFHINPEEIESKYFGVLTKIFNIARFASQFPIPVNFNDVPSNLCAGDQWILSEFAQVLEDVEKGWREIDIFTSTRIIKNFATDVLPSHWLEMAKGRLYADDRNAAWTIHRIVKDLLTIFSPICPFFTHHLSETLYGESAVDVRNYPKSLIVNGDDAVRLRNLTGFLCDFNSETWRAKKDQGLSLNAEIEGVTIPAVLSEFATELTAMHKLI
;
A
#
# COMPACT_ATOMS: atom_id res chain seq x y z
N THR A 1 -9.09 -19.19 20.37
CA THR A 1 -8.35 -18.08 19.76
C THR A 1 -7.61 -18.58 18.52
N GLY A 2 -7.74 -17.92 17.38
CA GLY A 2 -7.11 -18.34 16.11
C GLY A 2 -5.61 -18.13 16.11
N ILE A 3 -5.13 -16.98 16.62
CA ILE A 3 -3.72 -16.59 16.60
C ILE A 3 -3.28 -15.97 17.92
N ARG A 4 -2.03 -16.21 18.30
CA ARG A 4 -1.35 -15.58 19.42
C ARG A 4 -0.09 -14.85 18.94
N PRO A 5 -0.07 -13.52 18.84
CA PRO A 5 1.15 -12.77 18.58
C PRO A 5 1.97 -12.60 19.85
N GLN A 6 3.29 -12.74 19.73
CA GLN A 6 4.24 -12.52 20.83
C GLN A 6 5.67 -12.35 20.31
N GLY A 7 6.55 -11.79 21.16
CA GLY A 7 7.97 -11.70 20.89
C GLY A 7 8.70 -13.03 21.07
N LYS A 8 9.82 -13.20 20.38
CA LYS A 8 10.66 -14.41 20.44
C LYS A 8 11.25 -14.68 21.83
N GLU A 9 11.46 -13.64 22.62
CA GLU A 9 12.08 -13.74 23.95
C GLU A 9 11.20 -14.42 24.99
N ILE A 10 9.88 -14.51 24.75
CA ILE A 10 8.94 -15.11 25.70
C ILE A 10 8.44 -16.49 25.28
N VAL A 11 9.07 -17.11 24.27
CA VAL A 11 8.72 -18.46 23.80
C VAL A 11 8.89 -19.51 24.92
N ARG A 12 10.02 -19.45 25.67
CA ARG A 12 10.33 -20.39 26.76
C ARG A 12 9.54 -20.12 28.04
N THR A 13 8.86 -19.00 28.15
CA THR A 13 8.11 -18.61 29.34
C THR A 13 6.61 -18.54 29.03
N TRP A 14 6.10 -17.43 28.58
CA TRP A 14 4.67 -17.23 28.36
C TRP A 14 4.03 -18.18 27.35
N LEU A 15 4.67 -18.48 26.24
CA LEU A 15 4.14 -19.41 25.26
C LEU A 15 4.09 -20.82 25.85
N TYR A 16 5.22 -21.29 26.36
CA TYR A 16 5.33 -22.63 26.95
C TYR A 16 4.31 -22.84 28.08
N TYR A 17 4.26 -21.91 29.06
CA TYR A 17 3.35 -22.04 30.18
C TYR A 17 1.87 -21.94 29.76
N THR A 18 1.55 -21.11 28.76
CA THR A 18 0.17 -21.00 28.26
C THR A 18 -0.25 -22.29 27.58
N LEU A 19 0.58 -22.86 26.70
CA LEU A 19 0.31 -24.13 26.03
C LEU A 19 0.15 -25.27 27.05
N LEU A 20 1.10 -25.40 27.97
CA LEU A 20 1.07 -26.42 29.00
C LEU A 20 -0.22 -26.34 29.83
N LYS A 21 -0.54 -25.16 30.35
CA LYS A 21 -1.75 -24.96 31.16
C LYS A 21 -3.02 -25.22 30.37
N SER A 22 -3.15 -24.72 29.15
CA SER A 22 -4.36 -24.93 28.35
C SER A 22 -4.55 -26.42 28.00
N THR A 23 -3.48 -27.12 27.65
CA THR A 23 -3.55 -28.54 27.34
C THR A 23 -3.94 -29.37 28.58
N LEU A 24 -3.31 -29.09 29.74
CA LEU A 24 -3.61 -29.84 30.97
C LEU A 24 -5.00 -29.56 31.53
N LEU A 25 -5.51 -28.34 31.40
CA LEU A 25 -6.78 -27.94 32.01
C LEU A 25 -7.96 -28.07 31.06
N MET A 26 -7.76 -27.98 29.74
CA MET A 26 -8.80 -27.91 28.73
C MET A 26 -8.71 -29.02 27.69
N ASP A 27 -7.70 -29.89 27.80
CA ASP A 27 -7.38 -30.96 26.85
C ASP A 27 -7.23 -30.52 25.38
N LYS A 28 -6.82 -29.25 25.19
CA LYS A 28 -6.57 -28.67 23.88
C LYS A 28 -5.68 -27.42 23.98
N PRO A 29 -4.92 -27.09 22.89
CA PRO A 29 -4.16 -25.85 22.85
C PRO A 29 -5.10 -24.64 22.89
N GLY A 30 -4.66 -23.56 23.52
CA GLY A 30 -5.45 -22.32 23.67
C GLY A 30 -5.57 -21.50 22.38
N PHE A 31 -4.78 -21.81 21.34
CA PHE A 31 -4.74 -21.13 20.04
C PHE A 31 -4.22 -22.05 18.94
N GLN A 32 -4.59 -21.76 17.70
CA GLN A 32 -4.22 -22.56 16.53
C GLN A 32 -2.87 -22.18 15.94
N ASN A 33 -2.57 -20.87 15.93
CA ASN A 33 -1.36 -20.30 15.34
C ASN A 33 -0.62 -19.45 16.36
N VAL A 34 0.71 -19.38 16.24
CA VAL A 34 1.57 -18.48 17.00
C VAL A 34 2.31 -17.59 16.04
N TRP A 35 2.16 -16.29 16.23
CA TRP A 35 2.92 -15.29 15.51
C TRP A 35 4.11 -14.87 16.36
N ILE A 36 5.33 -15.20 15.93
CA ILE A 36 6.53 -14.88 16.70
C ILE A 36 7.26 -13.70 16.06
N ASP A 37 7.11 -12.55 16.68
CA ASP A 37 7.81 -11.32 16.27
C ASP A 37 9.26 -11.31 16.75
N GLY A 38 10.11 -10.59 15.99
CA GLY A 38 11.42 -10.18 16.45
C GLY A 38 11.36 -9.09 17.54
N LEU A 39 12.53 -8.66 17.99
CA LEU A 39 12.66 -7.56 18.93
C LEU A 39 12.63 -6.22 18.21
N GLY A 40 11.82 -5.30 18.72
CA GLY A 40 11.93 -3.89 18.36
C GLY A 40 13.15 -3.26 19.05
N MET A 41 14.05 -2.72 18.24
CA MET A 41 15.25 -2.03 18.69
C MET A 41 15.19 -0.56 18.29
N ASP A 42 15.85 0.30 19.04
CA ASP A 42 16.03 1.67 18.62
C ASP A 42 16.98 1.78 17.41
N PRO A 43 17.09 2.93 16.73
CA PRO A 43 17.91 3.09 15.54
C PRO A 43 19.41 2.81 15.78
N TRP A 44 19.85 2.78 17.01
CA TRP A 44 21.24 2.47 17.41
C TRP A 44 21.43 1.00 17.81
N GLY A 45 20.42 0.15 17.59
CA GLY A 45 20.48 -1.29 17.88
C GLY A 45 20.34 -1.65 19.36
N ARG A 46 19.85 -0.73 20.20
CA ARG A 46 19.63 -1.02 21.64
C ARG A 46 18.22 -1.57 21.84
N LYS A 47 18.11 -2.59 22.70
CA LYS A 47 16.81 -3.07 23.15
C LYS A 47 16.01 -1.95 23.80
N MET A 48 14.75 -1.84 23.48
CA MET A 48 13.86 -0.83 24.07
C MET A 48 13.62 -1.10 25.56
N SER A 49 13.70 -0.05 26.36
CA SER A 49 13.32 -0.11 27.76
C SER A 49 12.80 1.25 28.27
N LYS A 50 11.91 1.19 29.25
CA LYS A 50 11.38 2.41 29.90
C LYS A 50 12.48 3.24 30.57
N SER A 51 13.49 2.55 31.17
CA SER A 51 14.61 3.22 31.84
C SER A 51 15.53 3.99 30.90
N LEU A 52 15.66 3.54 29.65
CA LEU A 52 16.44 4.24 28.61
C LEU A 52 15.64 5.36 27.93
N GLY A 53 14.31 5.35 28.04
CA GLY A 53 13.42 6.31 27.37
C GLY A 53 13.46 6.18 25.83
N ASN A 54 13.82 4.99 25.33
CA ASN A 54 13.88 4.67 23.91
C ASN A 54 12.73 3.76 23.45
N GLY A 55 11.73 3.55 24.31
CA GLY A 55 10.57 2.72 23.99
C GLY A 55 9.52 3.46 23.15
N ILE A 56 8.56 2.68 22.62
CA ILE A 56 7.37 3.21 21.99
C ILE A 56 6.36 3.51 23.08
N ASP A 57 5.94 4.77 23.14
CA ASP A 57 4.79 5.20 23.93
C ASP A 57 3.58 5.32 22.99
N ALA A 58 2.57 4.49 23.22
CA ALA A 58 1.40 4.42 22.33
C ALA A 58 0.63 5.75 22.29
N ASP A 59 0.50 6.43 23.41
CA ASP A 59 -0.20 7.71 23.47
C ASP A 59 0.53 8.77 22.66
N SER A 60 1.86 8.83 22.76
CA SER A 60 2.68 9.72 21.95
C SER A 60 2.57 9.46 20.45
N VAL A 61 2.45 8.19 20.04
CA VAL A 61 2.23 7.82 18.64
C VAL A 61 0.84 8.22 18.16
N LEU A 62 -0.20 7.96 18.96
CA LEU A 62 -1.59 8.28 18.61
C LEU A 62 -1.82 9.79 18.53
N GLU A 63 -1.22 10.56 19.41
CA GLU A 63 -1.33 12.02 19.42
C GLU A 63 -0.46 12.71 18.36
N CYS A 64 0.56 12.00 17.87
CA CYS A 64 1.45 12.49 16.83
C CYS A 64 0.72 12.51 15.48
N GLY A 65 0.44 13.69 14.95
CA GLY A 65 -0.22 13.87 13.67
C GLY A 65 -1.70 14.20 13.71
N ALA A 66 -2.34 14.09 14.86
CA ALA A 66 -3.76 14.45 15.04
C ALA A 66 -3.98 15.90 15.50
N GLY A 67 -2.97 16.77 15.39
CA GLY A 67 -3.00 18.08 16.07
C GLY A 67 -2.96 17.94 17.58
N GLY A 68 -2.45 16.81 18.05
CA GLY A 68 -2.46 16.39 19.46
C GLY A 68 -1.70 17.31 20.38
N ARG A 69 -2.05 17.24 21.65
CA ARG A 69 -1.56 18.12 22.72
C ARG A 69 -0.06 18.02 22.98
N THR A 70 0.56 16.87 22.70
CA THR A 70 2.00 16.61 22.91
C THR A 70 2.83 16.73 21.64
N GLY A 71 2.20 16.67 20.49
CA GLY A 71 2.72 17.04 19.18
C GLY A 71 3.85 16.20 18.58
N ALA A 72 4.51 15.33 19.34
CA ALA A 72 5.63 14.58 18.79
C ALA A 72 5.96 13.29 19.54
N TRP A 73 6.20 12.23 18.81
CA TRP A 73 6.84 11.04 19.33
C TRP A 73 8.36 11.23 19.34
N ARG A 74 9.00 10.90 20.47
CA ARG A 74 10.43 11.16 20.70
C ARG A 74 11.13 9.89 21.17
N VAL A 75 12.32 9.62 20.62
CA VAL A 75 13.18 8.52 21.01
C VAL A 75 14.55 9.07 21.41
N LYS A 76 14.99 8.75 22.65
CA LYS A 76 16.27 9.22 23.17
C LYS A 76 17.42 8.35 22.66
N GLY A 77 18.46 9.00 22.14
CA GLY A 77 19.69 8.37 21.69
C GLY A 77 20.61 7.87 22.83
N PRO A 78 21.74 7.23 22.47
CA PRO A 78 22.76 6.82 23.42
C PRO A 78 23.33 8.01 24.19
N ASP A 79 23.59 9.09 23.50
CA ASP A 79 23.88 10.40 24.08
C ASP A 79 22.54 11.12 24.33
N LYS A 80 22.34 11.59 25.55
CA LYS A 80 21.11 12.27 25.97
C LYS A 80 20.81 13.54 25.17
N SER A 81 21.80 14.10 24.47
CA SER A 81 21.64 15.25 23.56
C SER A 81 20.97 14.87 22.24
N VAL A 82 21.07 13.61 21.81
CA VAL A 82 20.47 13.13 20.57
C VAL A 82 19.04 12.69 20.81
N GLN A 83 18.12 13.25 20.07
CA GLN A 83 16.70 12.91 20.12
C GLN A 83 16.10 12.88 18.72
N LEU A 84 15.57 11.72 18.32
CA LEU A 84 14.77 11.59 17.11
C LEU A 84 13.33 12.00 17.38
N LYS A 85 12.69 12.64 16.42
CA LYS A 85 11.37 13.24 16.58
C LYS A 85 10.51 13.06 15.33
N ALA A 86 9.30 12.60 15.53
CA ALA A 86 8.25 12.58 14.50
C ALA A 86 7.04 13.40 14.95
N ASN A 87 6.34 14.01 13.99
CA ASN A 87 5.22 14.92 14.25
C ASN A 87 3.93 14.52 13.53
N LYS A 88 3.96 13.58 12.59
CA LYS A 88 2.84 13.23 11.68
C LYS A 88 2.61 11.72 11.54
N ILE A 89 3.03 10.91 12.49
CA ILE A 89 2.88 9.45 12.35
C ILE A 89 1.41 9.05 12.49
N GLY A 90 0.81 9.26 13.65
CA GLY A 90 -0.52 8.76 13.96
C GLY A 90 -0.63 7.23 13.94
N SER A 91 -1.80 6.69 14.26
CA SER A 91 -2.04 5.25 14.32
C SER A 91 -1.87 4.56 12.96
N GLU A 92 -2.39 5.16 11.91
CA GLU A 92 -2.44 4.54 10.57
C GLU A 92 -1.04 4.42 9.95
N CYS A 93 -0.23 5.47 10.05
CA CYS A 93 1.14 5.45 9.57
C CYS A 93 1.99 4.43 10.34
N PHE A 94 1.81 4.35 11.67
CA PHE A 94 2.49 3.37 12.51
C PHE A 94 2.08 1.93 12.17
N ARG A 95 0.78 1.67 11.99
CA ARG A 95 0.27 0.35 11.59
C ARG A 95 0.81 -0.07 10.24
N LEU A 96 0.83 0.85 9.26
CA LEU A 96 1.37 0.60 7.94
C LEU A 96 2.87 0.28 7.98
N TRP A 97 3.64 1.04 8.75
CA TRP A 97 5.05 0.75 8.97
C TRP A 97 5.27 -0.65 9.56
N LYS A 98 4.55 -0.99 10.65
CA LYS A 98 4.68 -2.30 11.29
C LYS A 98 4.37 -3.43 10.33
N ALA A 99 3.34 -3.28 9.50
CA ALA A 99 2.95 -4.28 8.51
C ALA A 99 3.95 -4.41 7.34
N CYS A 100 4.65 -3.33 6.97
CA CYS A 100 5.57 -3.31 5.82
C CYS A 100 7.04 -3.62 6.14
N ASP A 101 7.52 -3.27 7.34
CA ASP A 101 8.96 -3.32 7.68
C ASP A 101 9.28 -4.31 8.80
N ALA A 102 8.32 -4.71 9.63
CA ALA A 102 8.56 -5.66 10.70
C ALA A 102 8.22 -7.09 10.25
N GLN A 103 9.17 -7.72 9.58
CA GLN A 103 9.03 -9.11 9.15
C GLN A 103 8.97 -10.06 10.35
N VAL A 104 8.14 -11.09 10.25
CA VAL A 104 8.00 -12.10 11.31
C VAL A 104 9.31 -12.84 11.52
N GLY A 105 9.73 -12.95 12.78
CA GLY A 105 10.96 -13.64 13.17
C GLY A 105 12.21 -12.76 13.21
N ASP A 106 12.24 -11.67 12.46
CA ASP A 106 13.40 -10.78 12.38
C ASP A 106 13.31 -9.61 13.35
N ASP A 107 14.46 -9.20 13.89
CA ASP A 107 14.55 -7.98 14.69
C ASP A 107 14.43 -6.74 13.78
N PHE A 108 13.74 -5.73 14.25
CA PHE A 108 13.49 -4.53 13.45
C PHE A 108 13.84 -3.26 14.20
N HIS A 109 14.30 -2.25 13.46
CA HIS A 109 14.66 -0.95 14.02
C HIS A 109 13.47 0.01 13.96
N ILE A 110 13.30 0.80 14.99
CA ILE A 110 12.21 1.76 15.14
C ILE A 110 12.78 3.17 15.13
N ASN A 111 12.71 3.81 13.97
CA ASN A 111 13.14 5.19 13.77
C ASN A 111 11.92 6.07 13.45
N PRO A 112 11.51 6.96 14.38
CA PRO A 112 10.35 7.83 14.17
C PRO A 112 10.44 8.69 12.90
N GLU A 113 11.61 9.24 12.58
CA GLU A 113 11.80 10.11 11.43
C GLU A 113 11.69 9.38 10.11
N GLU A 114 12.23 8.17 10.04
CA GLU A 114 12.09 7.29 8.86
C GLU A 114 10.65 6.82 8.67
N ILE A 115 9.98 6.45 9.76
CA ILE A 115 8.57 6.05 9.72
C ILE A 115 7.73 7.20 9.18
N GLU A 116 7.93 8.41 9.71
CA GLU A 116 7.22 9.59 9.23
C GLU A 116 7.50 9.86 7.74
N SER A 117 8.75 9.96 7.36
CA SER A 117 9.13 10.33 5.99
C SER A 117 8.62 9.33 4.95
N LYS A 118 8.71 8.02 5.26
CA LYS A 118 8.35 6.95 4.33
C LYS A 118 6.84 6.70 4.29
N TYR A 119 6.22 6.47 5.43
CA TYR A 119 4.85 5.94 5.49
C TYR A 119 3.77 7.01 5.49
N PHE A 120 4.04 8.19 6.00
CA PHE A 120 3.12 9.32 5.81
C PHE A 120 3.02 9.71 4.33
N GLY A 121 4.15 9.62 3.59
CA GLY A 121 4.16 9.80 2.13
C GLY A 121 3.30 8.77 1.38
N VAL A 122 3.30 7.51 1.82
CA VAL A 122 2.46 6.45 1.23
C VAL A 122 0.97 6.78 1.39
N LEU A 123 0.54 7.09 2.62
CA LEU A 123 -0.86 7.46 2.88
C LEU A 123 -1.27 8.71 2.11
N THR A 124 -0.37 9.69 2.00
CA THR A 124 -0.61 10.91 1.21
C THR A 124 -0.80 10.59 -0.28
N LYS A 125 -0.01 9.67 -0.85
CA LYS A 125 -0.20 9.24 -2.25
C LYS A 125 -1.56 8.59 -2.45
N ILE A 126 -1.95 7.65 -1.59
CA ILE A 126 -3.26 6.98 -1.67
C ILE A 126 -4.39 8.00 -1.52
N PHE A 127 -4.29 8.92 -0.57
CA PHE A 127 -5.24 10.02 -0.41
C PHE A 127 -5.37 10.86 -1.69
N ASN A 128 -4.25 11.22 -2.32
CA ASN A 128 -4.25 12.01 -3.55
C ASN A 128 -4.87 11.25 -4.74
N ILE A 129 -4.66 9.92 -4.84
CA ILE A 129 -5.32 9.09 -5.86
C ILE A 129 -6.83 9.09 -5.63
N ALA A 130 -7.29 8.90 -4.40
CA ALA A 130 -8.69 8.93 -4.03
C ALA A 130 -9.32 10.31 -4.32
N ARG A 131 -8.64 11.40 -3.94
CA ARG A 131 -9.04 12.77 -4.25
C ARG A 131 -9.06 13.06 -5.75
N PHE A 132 -8.13 12.50 -6.51
CA PHE A 132 -8.14 12.63 -7.97
C PHE A 132 -9.34 11.88 -8.57
N ALA A 133 -9.59 10.65 -8.12
CA ALA A 133 -10.75 9.87 -8.57
C ALA A 133 -12.08 10.60 -8.30
N SER A 134 -12.21 11.34 -7.18
CA SER A 134 -13.43 12.07 -6.82
C SER A 134 -13.82 13.18 -7.80
N GLN A 135 -12.93 13.56 -8.72
CA GLN A 135 -13.21 14.55 -9.75
C GLN A 135 -14.02 13.99 -10.93
N PHE A 136 -14.14 12.66 -11.02
CA PHE A 136 -14.76 11.97 -12.15
C PHE A 136 -16.05 11.27 -11.73
N PRO A 137 -16.97 10.98 -12.68
CA PRO A 137 -18.25 10.36 -12.37
C PRO A 137 -18.08 8.98 -11.72
N ILE A 138 -18.75 8.79 -10.59
CA ILE A 138 -18.80 7.49 -9.91
C ILE A 138 -19.69 6.53 -10.70
N PRO A 139 -19.27 5.30 -10.99
CA PRO A 139 -20.08 4.30 -11.65
C PRO A 139 -21.36 3.99 -10.86
N VAL A 140 -22.48 3.87 -11.56
CA VAL A 140 -23.76 3.47 -10.94
C VAL A 140 -23.68 2.03 -10.42
N ASN A 141 -23.01 1.15 -11.16
CA ASN A 141 -22.78 -0.22 -10.77
C ASN A 141 -21.32 -0.63 -11.05
N PHE A 142 -20.61 -1.01 -10.02
CA PHE A 142 -19.21 -1.44 -10.11
C PHE A 142 -19.04 -2.84 -10.72
N ASN A 143 -20.12 -3.63 -10.81
CA ASN A 143 -20.07 -4.96 -11.40
C ASN A 143 -20.31 -4.95 -12.91
N ASP A 144 -20.78 -3.83 -13.46
CA ASP A 144 -20.99 -3.68 -14.90
C ASP A 144 -19.67 -3.28 -15.56
N VAL A 145 -18.89 -4.27 -15.93
CA VAL A 145 -17.60 -4.08 -16.60
C VAL A 145 -17.83 -3.50 -17.99
N PRO A 146 -17.25 -2.35 -18.36
CA PRO A 146 -17.37 -1.82 -19.72
C PRO A 146 -16.81 -2.79 -20.75
N SER A 147 -17.53 -2.95 -21.87
CA SER A 147 -17.18 -3.94 -22.92
C SER A 147 -15.99 -3.52 -23.80
N ASN A 148 -15.64 -2.24 -23.81
CA ASN A 148 -14.66 -1.64 -24.72
C ASN A 148 -13.57 -0.86 -23.96
N LEU A 149 -13.00 -1.51 -22.95
CA LEU A 149 -11.82 -1.01 -22.24
C LEU A 149 -10.62 -0.94 -23.20
N CYS A 150 -9.84 0.15 -23.15
CA CYS A 150 -8.59 0.25 -23.89
C CYS A 150 -7.49 -0.65 -23.31
N ALA A 151 -6.39 -0.81 -24.03
CA ALA A 151 -5.28 -1.67 -23.60
C ALA A 151 -4.74 -1.29 -22.20
N GLY A 152 -4.58 -0.01 -21.92
CA GLY A 152 -4.13 0.47 -20.63
C GLY A 152 -5.08 0.13 -19.47
N ASP A 153 -6.40 0.22 -19.69
CA ASP A 153 -7.38 -0.14 -18.66
C ASP A 153 -7.39 -1.65 -18.42
N GLN A 154 -7.32 -2.45 -19.49
CA GLN A 154 -7.23 -3.91 -19.39
C GLN A 154 -5.93 -4.35 -18.69
N TRP A 155 -4.81 -3.69 -19.00
CA TRP A 155 -3.54 -3.95 -18.35
C TRP A 155 -3.59 -3.70 -16.85
N ILE A 156 -4.02 -2.50 -16.42
CA ILE A 156 -4.01 -2.17 -14.99
C ILE A 156 -5.00 -3.02 -14.19
N LEU A 157 -6.14 -3.40 -14.79
CA LEU A 157 -7.08 -4.33 -14.16
C LEU A 157 -6.49 -5.73 -14.04
N SER A 158 -5.67 -6.16 -14.99
CA SER A 158 -4.95 -7.44 -14.94
C SER A 158 -3.86 -7.45 -13.89
N GLU A 159 -3.11 -6.35 -13.75
CA GLU A 159 -2.14 -6.14 -12.66
C GLU A 159 -2.84 -6.17 -11.29
N PHE A 160 -3.95 -5.45 -11.17
CA PHE A 160 -4.69 -5.39 -9.92
C PHE A 160 -5.34 -6.74 -9.57
N ALA A 161 -5.79 -7.50 -10.56
CA ALA A 161 -6.28 -8.86 -10.35
C ALA A 161 -5.22 -9.76 -9.71
N GLN A 162 -3.96 -9.69 -10.19
CA GLN A 162 -2.84 -10.43 -9.57
C GLN A 162 -2.58 -9.95 -8.14
N VAL A 163 -2.61 -8.64 -7.90
CA VAL A 163 -2.51 -8.08 -6.55
C VAL A 163 -3.58 -8.65 -5.63
N LEU A 164 -4.83 -8.73 -6.08
CA LEU A 164 -5.93 -9.30 -5.29
C LEU A 164 -5.67 -10.77 -4.95
N GLU A 165 -5.23 -11.58 -5.91
CA GLU A 165 -4.93 -13.00 -5.69
C GLU A 165 -3.78 -13.21 -4.69
N ASP A 166 -2.67 -12.50 -4.88
CA ASP A 166 -1.49 -12.63 -4.02
C ASP A 166 -1.76 -12.13 -2.59
N VAL A 167 -2.52 -11.06 -2.47
CA VAL A 167 -2.93 -10.52 -1.16
C VAL A 167 -3.91 -11.44 -0.46
N GLU A 168 -4.91 -12.01 -1.16
CA GLU A 168 -5.83 -12.99 -0.56
C GLU A 168 -5.08 -14.21 -0.05
N LYS A 169 -4.15 -14.74 -0.86
CA LYS A 169 -3.30 -15.86 -0.45
C LYS A 169 -2.49 -15.50 0.79
N GLY A 170 -1.83 -14.36 0.80
CA GLY A 170 -1.03 -13.94 1.94
C GLY A 170 -1.87 -13.73 3.21
N TRP A 171 -3.08 -13.15 3.11
CA TRP A 171 -3.99 -13.05 4.26
C TRP A 171 -4.40 -14.43 4.81
N ARG A 172 -4.65 -15.41 3.95
CA ARG A 172 -4.98 -16.78 4.37
C ARG A 172 -3.80 -17.48 5.06
N GLU A 173 -2.58 -17.20 4.62
CA GLU A 173 -1.33 -17.73 5.18
C GLU A 173 -0.79 -16.89 6.37
N ILE A 174 -1.49 -15.80 6.73
CA ILE A 174 -1.08 -14.86 7.78
C ILE A 174 0.26 -14.16 7.43
N ASP A 175 0.59 -14.02 6.15
CA ASP A 175 1.73 -13.24 5.66
C ASP A 175 1.32 -11.77 5.44
N ILE A 176 1.20 -11.04 6.55
CA ILE A 176 0.82 -9.62 6.53
C ILE A 176 1.90 -8.78 5.86
N PHE A 177 3.17 -9.13 6.08
CA PHE A 177 4.32 -8.38 5.56
C PHE A 177 4.32 -8.34 4.04
N THR A 178 4.31 -9.49 3.37
CA THR A 178 4.31 -9.57 1.91
C THR A 178 3.04 -8.96 1.32
N SER A 179 1.86 -9.30 1.87
CA SER A 179 0.57 -8.76 1.40
C SER A 179 0.53 -7.24 1.45
N THR A 180 0.96 -6.63 2.57
CA THR A 180 0.93 -5.17 2.70
C THR A 180 1.93 -4.49 1.76
N ARG A 181 3.08 -5.09 1.51
CA ARG A 181 4.06 -4.55 0.55
C ARG A 181 3.57 -4.62 -0.89
N ILE A 182 2.89 -5.69 -1.28
CA ILE A 182 2.24 -5.81 -2.59
C ILE A 182 1.23 -4.68 -2.78
N ILE A 183 0.30 -4.49 -1.83
CA ILE A 183 -0.70 -3.42 -1.86
C ILE A 183 0.00 -2.05 -1.97
N LYS A 184 0.97 -1.80 -1.09
CA LYS A 184 1.72 -0.54 -1.08
C LYS A 184 2.39 -0.26 -2.41
N ASN A 185 3.13 -1.21 -2.97
CA ASN A 185 3.88 -1.02 -4.21
C ASN A 185 2.93 -0.74 -5.38
N PHE A 186 1.84 -1.48 -5.51
CA PHE A 186 0.82 -1.20 -6.51
C PHE A 186 0.25 0.22 -6.38
N ALA A 187 -0.15 0.60 -5.16
CA ALA A 187 -0.79 1.89 -4.88
C ALA A 187 0.15 3.10 -4.98
N THR A 188 1.46 2.91 -4.83
CA THR A 188 2.41 4.05 -4.83
C THR A 188 3.28 4.13 -6.07
N ASP A 189 3.29 3.10 -6.90
CA ASP A 189 4.17 3.00 -8.05
C ASP A 189 3.39 2.67 -9.33
N VAL A 190 2.90 1.44 -9.50
CA VAL A 190 2.27 0.99 -10.74
C VAL A 190 1.04 1.83 -11.10
N LEU A 191 0.11 1.98 -10.18
CA LEU A 191 -1.13 2.71 -10.42
C LEU A 191 -0.90 4.20 -10.69
N PRO A 192 -0.22 4.98 -9.83
CA PRO A 192 -0.10 6.42 -10.05
C PRO A 192 0.92 6.80 -11.12
N SER A 193 2.07 6.10 -11.16
CA SER A 193 3.18 6.54 -12.03
C SER A 193 3.01 6.09 -13.47
N HIS A 194 2.28 5.02 -13.73
CA HIS A 194 2.13 4.50 -15.08
C HIS A 194 0.69 4.65 -15.59
N TRP A 195 -0.26 3.89 -15.03
CA TRP A 195 -1.62 3.90 -15.58
C TRP A 195 -2.31 5.26 -15.44
N LEU A 196 -2.23 5.90 -14.27
CA LEU A 196 -2.91 7.16 -14.03
C LEU A 196 -2.40 8.26 -14.98
N GLU A 197 -1.10 8.30 -15.24
CA GLU A 197 -0.51 9.23 -16.20
C GLU A 197 -1.00 8.96 -17.63
N MET A 198 -1.12 7.69 -18.06
CA MET A 198 -1.69 7.32 -19.35
C MET A 198 -3.18 7.68 -19.45
N ALA A 199 -3.94 7.50 -18.37
CA ALA A 199 -5.39 7.70 -18.34
C ALA A 199 -5.79 9.18 -18.18
N LYS A 200 -4.90 10.07 -17.70
CA LYS A 200 -5.23 11.49 -17.40
C LYS A 200 -5.93 12.20 -18.55
N GLY A 201 -5.40 12.10 -19.76
CA GLY A 201 -5.98 12.76 -20.93
C GLY A 201 -7.41 12.29 -21.20
N ARG A 202 -7.66 11.01 -21.08
CA ARG A 202 -9.00 10.40 -21.27
C ARG A 202 -9.95 10.78 -20.13
N LEU A 203 -9.47 10.77 -18.88
CA LEU A 203 -10.26 11.17 -17.72
C LEU A 203 -10.74 12.63 -17.84
N TYR A 204 -9.88 13.55 -18.26
CA TYR A 204 -10.25 14.94 -18.48
C TYR A 204 -11.10 15.16 -19.74
N ALA A 205 -11.16 14.18 -20.63
CA ALA A 205 -12.07 14.15 -21.80
C ALA A 205 -13.39 13.39 -21.53
N ASP A 206 -13.76 13.23 -20.25
CA ASP A 206 -15.00 12.58 -19.80
C ASP A 206 -15.14 11.11 -20.24
N ASP A 207 -14.03 10.40 -20.43
CA ASP A 207 -14.05 8.95 -20.72
C ASP A 207 -14.59 8.16 -19.52
N ARG A 208 -15.78 7.62 -19.69
CA ARG A 208 -16.48 6.85 -18.65
C ARG A 208 -15.80 5.51 -18.35
N ASN A 209 -15.08 4.94 -19.30
CA ASN A 209 -14.35 3.68 -19.07
C ASN A 209 -13.15 3.92 -18.15
N ALA A 210 -12.37 4.98 -18.39
CA ALA A 210 -11.29 5.38 -17.52
C ALA A 210 -11.81 5.77 -16.12
N ALA A 211 -12.94 6.48 -16.03
CA ALA A 211 -13.59 6.82 -14.76
C ALA A 211 -14.06 5.56 -14.01
N TRP A 212 -14.66 4.60 -14.70
CA TRP A 212 -15.05 3.32 -14.11
C TRP A 212 -13.82 2.58 -13.58
N THR A 213 -12.75 2.51 -14.36
CA THR A 213 -11.51 1.79 -14.01
C THR A 213 -10.88 2.38 -12.74
N ILE A 214 -10.70 3.70 -12.65
CA ILE A 214 -10.11 4.32 -11.46
C ILE A 214 -10.97 4.09 -10.21
N HIS A 215 -12.27 4.29 -10.32
CA HIS A 215 -13.17 4.11 -9.20
C HIS A 215 -13.26 2.65 -8.74
N ARG A 216 -13.25 1.70 -9.68
CA ARG A 216 -13.22 0.28 -9.34
C ARG A 216 -11.95 -0.09 -8.57
N ILE A 217 -10.78 0.33 -9.06
CA ILE A 217 -9.50 0.07 -8.39
C ILE A 217 -9.45 0.75 -7.03
N VAL A 218 -9.82 2.03 -6.93
CA VAL A 218 -9.80 2.76 -5.64
C VAL A 218 -10.70 2.10 -4.61
N LYS A 219 -11.93 1.73 -4.99
CA LYS A 219 -12.87 1.07 -4.08
C LYS A 219 -12.34 -0.25 -3.55
N ASP A 220 -11.83 -1.09 -4.42
CA ASP A 220 -11.30 -2.40 -4.05
C ASP A 220 -9.98 -2.27 -3.27
N LEU A 221 -9.11 -1.32 -3.66
CA LEU A 221 -7.88 -1.00 -2.91
C LEU A 221 -8.17 -0.60 -1.47
N LEU A 222 -9.16 0.28 -1.24
CA LEU A 222 -9.58 0.66 0.11
C LEU A 222 -10.07 -0.55 0.91
N THR A 223 -10.74 -1.51 0.26
CA THR A 223 -11.22 -2.72 0.92
C THR A 223 -10.08 -3.63 1.35
N ILE A 224 -9.12 -3.94 0.46
CA ILE A 224 -7.98 -4.82 0.81
C ILE A 224 -6.97 -4.15 1.75
N PHE A 225 -6.97 -2.82 1.82
CA PHE A 225 -6.09 -2.06 2.70
C PHE A 225 -6.70 -1.82 4.10
N SER A 226 -8.01 -2.02 4.27
CA SER A 226 -8.73 -1.76 5.52
C SER A 226 -8.21 -2.55 6.74
N PRO A 227 -7.72 -3.81 6.63
CA PRO A 227 -7.15 -4.48 7.78
C PRO A 227 -5.90 -3.80 8.36
N ILE A 228 -5.17 -3.06 7.53
CA ILE A 228 -3.95 -2.34 7.94
C ILE A 228 -4.27 -0.92 8.40
N CYS A 229 -5.02 -0.17 7.60
CA CYS A 229 -5.34 1.25 7.84
C CYS A 229 -6.86 1.48 7.90
N PRO A 230 -7.55 0.96 8.94
CA PRO A 230 -9.01 0.94 9.00
C PRO A 230 -9.65 2.33 9.03
N PHE A 231 -9.14 3.26 9.83
CA PHE A 231 -9.72 4.61 9.94
C PHE A 231 -9.50 5.43 8.67
N PHE A 232 -8.33 5.31 8.06
CA PHE A 232 -8.01 5.99 6.81
C PHE A 232 -8.89 5.50 5.66
N THR A 233 -9.03 4.19 5.50
CA THR A 233 -9.82 3.59 4.43
C THR A 233 -11.32 3.80 4.63
N HIS A 234 -11.79 3.75 5.89
CA HIS A 234 -13.17 4.06 6.23
C HIS A 234 -13.51 5.51 5.87
N HIS A 235 -12.69 6.46 6.30
CA HIS A 235 -12.89 7.88 6.00
C HIS A 235 -12.97 8.15 4.49
N LEU A 236 -12.05 7.57 3.71
CA LEU A 236 -12.07 7.72 2.25
C LEU A 236 -13.28 7.05 1.61
N SER A 237 -13.66 5.86 2.06
CA SER A 237 -14.82 5.14 1.54
C SER A 237 -16.12 5.87 1.82
N GLU A 238 -16.28 6.40 3.02
CA GLU A 238 -17.46 7.19 3.40
C GLU A 238 -17.51 8.51 2.59
N THR A 239 -16.38 9.20 2.49
CA THR A 239 -16.30 10.48 1.77
C THR A 239 -16.56 10.33 0.27
N LEU A 240 -16.01 9.28 -0.37
CA LEU A 240 -16.11 9.07 -1.82
C LEU A 240 -17.41 8.39 -2.24
N TYR A 241 -17.81 7.37 -1.50
CA TYR A 241 -18.87 6.45 -1.94
C TYR A 241 -20.09 6.45 -1.01
N GLY A 242 -20.08 7.23 0.09
CA GLY A 242 -21.13 7.20 1.10
C GLY A 242 -21.23 5.85 1.83
N GLU A 243 -20.21 5.02 1.75
CA GLU A 243 -20.23 3.66 2.30
C GLU A 243 -19.41 3.61 3.58
N SER A 244 -20.07 3.41 4.70
CA SER A 244 -19.45 3.11 6.00
C SER A 244 -19.06 1.62 6.10
N ALA A 245 -18.19 1.31 7.07
CA ALA A 245 -17.81 -0.08 7.39
C ALA A 245 -17.14 -0.84 6.21
N VAL A 246 -16.12 -0.23 5.62
CA VAL A 246 -15.30 -0.83 4.55
C VAL A 246 -14.67 -2.17 4.96
N ASP A 247 -14.39 -2.33 6.25
CA ASP A 247 -13.78 -3.49 6.89
C ASP A 247 -14.66 -4.74 6.93
N VAL A 248 -15.98 -4.59 6.77
CA VAL A 248 -16.95 -5.71 6.72
C VAL A 248 -17.36 -6.06 5.29
N ARG A 249 -16.79 -5.43 4.28
CA ARG A 249 -17.04 -5.81 2.88
C ARG A 249 -16.46 -7.17 2.57
N ASN A 250 -17.10 -7.86 1.64
CA ASN A 250 -16.50 -9.05 1.05
C ASN A 250 -15.20 -8.71 0.34
N TYR A 251 -14.25 -9.65 0.37
CA TYR A 251 -13.02 -9.51 -0.39
C TYR A 251 -13.36 -9.28 -1.87
N PRO A 252 -12.69 -8.30 -2.55
CA PRO A 252 -13.01 -7.98 -3.92
C PRO A 252 -12.77 -9.17 -4.84
N LYS A 253 -13.72 -9.42 -5.74
CA LYS A 253 -13.53 -10.44 -6.77
C LYS A 253 -12.69 -9.85 -7.91
N SER A 254 -11.68 -10.60 -8.31
CA SER A 254 -10.90 -10.30 -9.50
C SER A 254 -11.85 -10.19 -10.72
N LEU A 255 -11.74 -9.09 -11.43
CA LEU A 255 -12.37 -8.94 -12.73
C LEU A 255 -11.42 -9.55 -13.77
N ILE A 256 -11.58 -10.81 -14.05
CA ILE A 256 -10.80 -11.47 -15.10
C ILE A 256 -11.32 -10.96 -16.44
N VAL A 257 -10.63 -10.01 -17.01
CA VAL A 257 -10.53 -9.87 -18.45
C VAL A 257 -9.88 -11.18 -18.92
N ASN A 258 -10.39 -11.83 -19.95
CA ASN A 258 -9.98 -13.12 -20.49
C ASN A 258 -8.59 -13.63 -20.01
N GLY A 259 -8.51 -14.79 -19.33
CA GLY A 259 -7.34 -15.21 -18.56
C GLY A 259 -6.02 -15.20 -19.33
N ASP A 260 -6.01 -15.59 -20.61
CA ASP A 260 -4.81 -15.60 -21.45
C ASP A 260 -4.34 -14.18 -21.81
N ASP A 261 -5.27 -13.26 -22.07
CA ASP A 261 -4.95 -11.86 -22.34
C ASP A 261 -4.44 -11.15 -21.07
N ALA A 262 -4.98 -11.48 -19.91
CA ALA A 262 -4.49 -10.92 -18.64
C ALA A 262 -3.02 -11.28 -18.38
N VAL A 263 -2.64 -12.54 -18.60
CA VAL A 263 -1.24 -12.98 -18.46
C VAL A 263 -0.35 -12.29 -19.49
N ARG A 264 -0.80 -12.20 -20.74
CA ARG A 264 -0.08 -11.50 -21.82
C ARG A 264 0.18 -10.04 -21.46
N LEU A 265 -0.84 -9.32 -21.00
CA LEU A 265 -0.74 -7.91 -20.63
C LEU A 265 0.21 -7.69 -19.45
N ARG A 266 0.16 -8.52 -18.42
CA ARG A 266 1.10 -8.45 -17.29
C ARG A 266 2.55 -8.69 -17.72
N ASN A 267 2.78 -9.55 -18.69
CA ASN A 267 4.14 -9.75 -19.23
C ASN A 267 4.71 -8.49 -19.93
N LEU A 268 3.87 -7.52 -20.26
CA LEU A 268 4.29 -6.25 -20.86
C LEU A 268 4.64 -5.18 -19.82
N THR A 269 4.33 -5.41 -18.53
CA THR A 269 4.54 -4.42 -17.46
C THR A 269 5.97 -3.94 -17.37
N GLY A 270 6.95 -4.85 -17.44
CA GLY A 270 8.37 -4.48 -17.44
C GLY A 270 8.71 -3.54 -18.58
N PHE A 271 8.33 -3.90 -19.82
CA PHE A 271 8.58 -3.08 -21.01
C PHE A 271 7.92 -1.70 -20.93
N LEU A 272 6.69 -1.65 -20.40
CA LEU A 272 5.94 -0.41 -20.23
C LEU A 272 6.57 0.50 -19.17
N CYS A 273 6.96 -0.04 -18.03
CA CYS A 273 7.63 0.71 -16.96
C CYS A 273 9.00 1.22 -17.41
N ASP A 274 9.78 0.40 -18.12
CA ASP A 274 11.09 0.77 -18.65
C ASP A 274 10.96 1.88 -19.69
N PHE A 275 10.05 1.73 -20.66
CA PHE A 275 9.80 2.76 -21.67
C PHE A 275 9.40 4.10 -21.04
N ASN A 276 8.50 4.11 -20.07
CA ASN A 276 8.11 5.33 -19.36
C ASN A 276 9.30 5.96 -18.65
N SER A 277 10.08 5.14 -17.93
CA SER A 277 11.25 5.61 -17.17
C SER A 277 12.34 6.18 -18.06
N GLU A 278 12.62 5.53 -19.19
CA GLU A 278 13.60 5.99 -20.19
C GLU A 278 13.15 7.29 -20.85
N THR A 279 11.87 7.41 -21.20
CA THR A 279 11.31 8.63 -21.79
C THR A 279 11.36 9.80 -20.80
N TRP A 280 11.03 9.60 -19.55
CA TRP A 280 11.18 10.66 -18.52
C TRP A 280 12.63 11.04 -18.29
N ARG A 281 13.55 10.08 -18.32
CA ARG A 281 14.98 10.34 -18.24
C ARG A 281 15.45 11.16 -19.43
N ALA A 282 15.06 10.79 -20.66
CA ALA A 282 15.40 11.51 -21.86
C ALA A 282 14.93 13.00 -21.83
N LYS A 283 13.70 13.24 -21.34
CA LYS A 283 13.21 14.61 -21.12
C LYS A 283 14.06 15.38 -20.13
N LYS A 284 14.40 14.76 -19.00
CA LYS A 284 15.23 15.39 -17.97
C LYS A 284 16.63 15.72 -18.49
N ASP A 285 17.24 14.79 -19.24
CA ASP A 285 18.59 14.98 -19.81
C ASP A 285 18.61 16.11 -20.84
N GLN A 286 17.48 16.36 -21.52
CA GLN A 286 17.30 17.51 -22.43
C GLN A 286 16.85 18.80 -21.71
N GLY A 287 16.71 18.78 -20.38
CA GLY A 287 16.24 19.94 -19.60
C GLY A 287 14.74 20.24 -19.79
N LEU A 288 13.97 19.30 -20.33
CA LEU A 288 12.54 19.44 -20.57
C LEU A 288 11.71 19.13 -19.32
N SER A 289 10.56 19.77 -19.20
CA SER A 289 9.58 19.36 -18.20
C SER A 289 8.96 18.01 -18.58
N LEU A 290 8.44 17.26 -17.59
CA LEU A 290 7.78 15.97 -17.86
C LEU A 290 6.57 16.09 -18.80
N ASN A 291 5.93 17.28 -18.84
CA ASN A 291 4.80 17.59 -19.70
C ASN A 291 5.18 18.23 -21.05
N ALA A 292 6.47 18.40 -21.34
CA ALA A 292 6.90 18.92 -22.62
C ALA A 292 6.80 17.88 -23.73
N GLU A 293 6.70 18.33 -24.96
CA GLU A 293 6.83 17.49 -26.13
C GLU A 293 8.27 16.97 -26.26
N ILE A 294 8.44 15.78 -26.83
CA ILE A 294 9.75 15.18 -27.08
C ILE A 294 9.76 14.50 -28.44
N GLU A 295 10.81 14.75 -29.21
CA GLU A 295 11.07 14.16 -30.50
C GLU A 295 12.05 12.98 -30.40
N GLY A 296 12.00 12.09 -31.41
CA GLY A 296 12.98 11.01 -31.56
C GLY A 296 12.80 9.83 -30.62
N VAL A 297 11.69 9.76 -29.86
CA VAL A 297 11.35 8.60 -29.03
C VAL A 297 10.41 7.69 -29.83
N THR A 298 10.84 6.45 -30.04
CA THR A 298 10.03 5.45 -30.78
C THR A 298 9.46 4.45 -29.81
N ILE A 299 8.14 4.22 -29.90
CA ILE A 299 7.46 3.19 -29.10
C ILE A 299 7.87 1.79 -29.62
N PRO A 300 8.41 0.91 -28.76
CA PRO A 300 8.75 -0.45 -29.16
C PRO A 300 7.54 -1.21 -29.72
N ALA A 301 7.75 -2.04 -30.74
CA ALA A 301 6.67 -2.81 -31.37
C ALA A 301 5.87 -3.68 -30.38
N VAL A 302 6.51 -4.17 -29.33
CA VAL A 302 5.88 -4.94 -28.25
C VAL A 302 4.84 -4.13 -27.47
N LEU A 303 4.94 -2.79 -27.47
CA LEU A 303 4.02 -1.86 -26.81
C LEU A 303 3.04 -1.18 -27.77
N SER A 304 2.93 -1.67 -29.02
CA SER A 304 2.09 -1.05 -30.06
C SER A 304 0.62 -0.90 -29.67
N GLU A 305 0.08 -1.79 -28.84
CA GLU A 305 -1.30 -1.70 -28.37
C GLU A 305 -1.54 -0.52 -27.38
N PHE A 306 -0.49 0.00 -26.74
CA PHE A 306 -0.52 1.18 -25.88
C PHE A 306 -0.10 2.48 -26.61
N ALA A 307 0.16 2.41 -27.91
CA ALA A 307 0.79 3.50 -28.64
C ALA A 307 0.03 4.84 -28.53
N THR A 308 -1.28 4.80 -28.62
CA THR A 308 -2.13 6.01 -28.50
C THR A 308 -1.98 6.65 -27.13
N GLU A 309 -2.02 5.84 -26.08
CA GLU A 309 -1.95 6.31 -24.68
C GLU A 309 -0.54 6.80 -24.35
N LEU A 310 0.49 6.07 -24.77
CA LEU A 310 1.90 6.46 -24.55
C LEU A 310 2.27 7.73 -25.32
N THR A 311 1.79 7.87 -26.56
CA THR A 311 1.99 9.09 -27.36
C THR A 311 1.35 10.30 -26.64
N ALA A 312 0.10 10.14 -26.18
CA ALA A 312 -0.60 11.22 -25.47
C ALA A 312 0.07 11.55 -24.13
N MET A 313 0.45 10.55 -23.34
CA MET A 313 1.09 10.70 -22.03
C MET A 313 2.44 11.43 -22.14
N HIS A 314 3.27 10.99 -23.04
CA HIS A 314 4.62 11.55 -23.22
C HIS A 314 4.69 12.69 -24.21
N LYS A 315 3.59 13.03 -24.90
CA LYS A 315 3.56 14.03 -25.98
C LYS A 315 4.68 13.77 -27.00
N LEU A 316 4.69 12.54 -27.51
CA LEU A 316 5.66 12.14 -28.53
C LEU A 316 5.31 12.78 -29.87
N ILE A 317 6.33 13.35 -30.58
CA ILE A 317 6.21 13.96 -31.90
C ILE A 317 7.03 13.14 -32.90
#